data_8fe04fd5fea5d1efa6f15b67813e6507
#
_entry.id   8fe04fd5fea5d1efa6f15b67813e6507
#
_cell.length_a   1.000
_cell.length_b   1.000
_cell.length_c   1.000
_cell.angle_alpha   90.00
_cell.angle_beta   90.00
_cell.angle_gamma   90.00
#
_symmetry.space_group_name_H-M   'P 1'
#
loop_
_entity.id
_entity.type
_entity.pdbx_description
1 polymer ?
#
loop_
_entity_poly.entity_id
_entity_poly.type
_entity_poly.pdbx_seq_one_letter_code
_entity_poly.pdbx_strand_id
1 'polypeptide(L)'
;MPSPSPHPPLSRRGLLVAGATAAAAFGLASAPARAAVRPGPFGRHGSPARRSTPGTLYVDPHGRGDFTSVQAAVTAATGTGRTLVIAPGTYRETVLVDAGRTGMTWIGASGDPRDTVIVYDNAAGTPKPGGGTYGTTGSATTTVQADGFTARWITFANDWLRADHPDVTGTQAVALKAQGDRGAFLHCRFLGHQDTLYADTMALGAFARQYYAHCHVEGDVDFVFGRATAVWEHCHFRTLDRTDLAAAPYGFVFAPSTAAADPHGHLVIRGRVSSEAPDAYYKLARPWVPSSDTTARPMLTVRDTWLGPGIDAVTPYTDMSASHPWQAQRFAEYRNTGPGAVVTVPQNRPQLTAAQAASATREAHLGDWAPWREC
;
A
#
# COMPACT_ATOMS: atom_id res chain seq x y z
N MET A 1 53.22 19.75 17.39
CA MET A 1 52.10 20.23 16.56
C MET A 1 50.87 19.46 16.99
N PRO A 2 49.83 20.08 17.55
CA PRO A 2 48.69 19.42 18.08
C PRO A 2 47.64 19.13 16.98
N SER A 3 47.03 17.94 17.06
CA SER A 3 45.91 17.47 16.23
C SER A 3 44.63 18.23 16.56
N PRO A 4 43.73 18.50 15.62
CA PRO A 4 42.44 19.10 15.90
C PRO A 4 41.41 18.07 16.37
N SER A 5 40.63 18.46 17.38
CA SER A 5 39.51 17.74 17.96
C SER A 5 38.31 17.66 17.02
N PRO A 6 37.48 16.61 17.10
CA PRO A 6 36.26 16.50 16.29
C PRO A 6 35.08 17.30 16.89
N HIS A 7 34.33 17.96 16.02
CA HIS A 7 33.09 18.67 16.36
C HIS A 7 31.92 17.69 16.50
N PRO A 8 30.94 17.93 17.39
CA PRO A 8 29.75 17.09 17.57
C PRO A 8 28.69 17.37 16.50
N PRO A 9 27.80 16.41 16.21
CA PRO A 9 26.75 16.56 15.21
C PRO A 9 25.60 17.44 15.72
N LEU A 10 25.09 18.31 14.85
CA LEU A 10 23.96 19.21 15.11
C LEU A 10 22.63 18.44 15.06
N SER A 11 21.89 18.52 16.13
CA SER A 11 20.53 18.00 16.25
C SER A 11 19.53 18.85 15.44
N ARG A 12 18.69 18.21 14.61
CA ARG A 12 17.60 18.88 13.90
C ARG A 12 16.39 19.03 14.81
N ARG A 13 16.36 20.08 15.58
CA ARG A 13 15.12 20.61 16.19
C ARG A 13 15.10 22.13 16.04
N GLY A 14 14.04 22.60 15.37
CA GLY A 14 13.52 23.96 15.51
C GLY A 14 14.07 24.98 14.52
N LEU A 15 13.26 25.38 13.54
CA LEU A 15 13.20 26.80 13.09
C LEU A 15 11.79 27.14 12.59
N LEU A 16 11.04 27.77 13.48
CA LEU A 16 9.94 28.67 13.12
C LEU A 16 10.57 30.07 13.04
N VAL A 17 10.53 30.70 11.90
CA VAL A 17 10.69 32.16 11.79
C VAL A 17 9.69 32.70 10.79
N ALA A 18 8.86 33.62 11.26
CA ALA A 18 7.98 34.48 10.50
C ALA A 18 8.79 35.56 9.79
N GLY A 19 8.42 35.90 8.57
CA GLY A 19 8.97 37.03 7.84
C GLY A 19 7.93 37.56 6.86
N ALA A 20 7.58 38.85 7.02
CA ALA A 20 6.47 39.54 6.39
C ALA A 20 6.83 40.16 5.02
N THR A 21 5.78 40.30 4.21
CA THR A 21 5.46 41.33 3.21
C THR A 21 6.42 41.72 2.09
N ALA A 22 5.96 41.47 0.83
CA ALA A 22 6.01 42.46 -0.25
C ALA A 22 4.85 42.21 -1.23
N ALA A 23 3.97 43.17 -1.39
CA ALA A 23 2.86 43.18 -2.34
C ALA A 23 3.39 43.53 -3.76
N ALA A 24 2.98 42.73 -4.76
CA ALA A 24 2.97 43.18 -6.17
C ALA A 24 1.69 42.64 -6.81
N ALA A 25 0.85 43.57 -7.20
CA ALA A 25 -0.37 43.32 -7.98
C ALA A 25 -0.01 43.03 -9.42
N PHE A 26 -0.55 41.95 -10.02
CA PHE A 26 -0.88 41.89 -11.46
C PHE A 26 -1.80 40.69 -11.76
N GLY A 27 -2.90 40.99 -12.48
CA GLY A 27 -3.52 40.08 -13.42
C GLY A 27 -4.58 39.12 -12.90
N LEU A 28 -5.84 39.49 -12.99
CA LEU A 28 -7.03 38.64 -12.92
C LEU A 28 -6.98 37.56 -14.03
N ALA A 29 -6.65 36.33 -13.69
CA ALA A 29 -6.99 35.16 -14.47
C ALA A 29 -8.02 34.37 -13.66
N SER A 30 -9.22 34.19 -14.23
CA SER A 30 -10.33 33.44 -13.66
C SER A 30 -9.92 32.00 -13.43
N ALA A 31 -9.80 31.62 -12.16
CA ALA A 31 -9.62 30.23 -11.73
C ALA A 31 -10.94 29.45 -11.97
N PRO A 32 -10.86 28.17 -12.41
CA PRO A 32 -12.05 27.33 -12.49
C PRO A 32 -12.64 27.15 -11.09
N ALA A 33 -13.96 27.22 -10.99
CA ALA A 33 -14.72 27.03 -9.76
C ALA A 33 -14.33 25.69 -9.11
N ARG A 34 -13.69 25.76 -7.95
CA ARG A 34 -13.54 24.60 -7.07
C ARG A 34 -14.95 24.12 -6.70
N ALA A 35 -15.27 22.87 -7.05
CA ALA A 35 -16.46 22.22 -6.54
C ALA A 35 -16.45 22.35 -5.01
N ALA A 36 -17.52 22.91 -4.46
CA ALA A 36 -17.70 23.03 -3.02
C ALA A 36 -17.67 21.64 -2.41
N VAL A 37 -16.63 21.34 -1.64
CA VAL A 37 -16.56 20.13 -0.81
C VAL A 37 -17.74 20.20 0.16
N ARG A 38 -18.70 19.30 0.01
CA ARG A 38 -19.78 19.15 0.99
C ARG A 38 -19.14 18.89 2.35
N PRO A 39 -19.52 19.61 3.42
CA PRO A 39 -19.02 19.31 4.76
C PRO A 39 -19.37 17.87 5.09
N GLY A 40 -18.35 17.09 5.51
CA GLY A 40 -18.54 15.72 5.98
C GLY A 40 -19.45 15.68 7.22
N PRO A 41 -19.88 14.49 7.64
CA PRO A 41 -20.86 14.32 8.73
C PRO A 41 -20.44 14.89 10.10
N PHE A 42 -19.17 15.31 10.24
CA PHE A 42 -18.65 15.95 11.45
C PHE A 42 -18.60 17.48 11.28
N GLY A 43 -19.73 18.17 11.51
CA GLY A 43 -19.81 19.63 11.45
C GLY A 43 -18.96 20.31 12.52
N ARG A 44 -18.38 21.48 12.18
CA ARG A 44 -17.77 22.39 13.17
C ARG A 44 -18.89 22.98 14.01
N HIS A 45 -18.83 22.80 15.36
CA HIS A 45 -19.69 23.33 16.41
C HIS A 45 -21.07 22.65 16.61
N GLY A 46 -21.25 22.13 17.83
CA GLY A 46 -22.52 21.78 18.45
C GLY A 46 -23.15 20.49 17.89
N SER A 47 -23.28 19.48 18.71
CA SER A 47 -23.92 18.21 18.33
C SER A 47 -25.37 18.43 17.88
N PRO A 48 -25.70 18.35 16.57
CA PRO A 48 -27.06 17.99 16.21
C PRO A 48 -27.24 16.51 16.50
N ALA A 49 -28.38 16.12 17.04
CA ALA A 49 -28.78 14.72 17.18
C ALA A 49 -28.51 13.99 15.86
N ARG A 50 -27.56 13.03 15.86
CA ARG A 50 -27.20 12.27 14.67
C ARG A 50 -28.40 11.49 14.19
N ARG A 51 -28.85 11.73 12.98
CA ARG A 51 -29.73 10.76 12.29
C ARG A 51 -28.87 9.52 12.04
N SER A 52 -29.08 8.48 12.85
CA SER A 52 -28.45 7.19 12.64
C SER A 52 -28.91 6.65 11.30
N THR A 53 -28.00 6.57 10.32
CA THR A 53 -28.27 5.82 9.11
C THR A 53 -28.22 4.34 9.49
N PRO A 54 -29.31 3.59 9.29
CA PRO A 54 -29.30 2.16 9.62
C PRO A 54 -28.10 1.45 8.99
N GLY A 55 -27.36 0.67 9.80
CA GLY A 55 -26.19 -0.07 9.33
C GLY A 55 -24.87 0.73 9.30
N THR A 56 -24.89 2.03 9.66
CA THR A 56 -23.68 2.87 9.72
C THR A 56 -23.29 3.13 11.17
N LEU A 57 -22.00 2.94 11.48
CA LEU A 57 -21.36 3.26 12.74
C LEU A 57 -20.34 4.37 12.53
N TYR A 58 -20.22 5.28 13.51
CA TYR A 58 -19.32 6.41 13.46
C TYR A 58 -18.18 6.25 14.45
N VAL A 59 -16.95 6.36 13.99
CA VAL A 59 -15.73 6.29 14.82
C VAL A 59 -15.11 7.66 14.91
N ASP A 60 -14.85 8.15 16.15
CA ASP A 60 -14.19 9.43 16.37
C ASP A 60 -13.29 9.33 17.62
N PRO A 61 -11.98 9.56 17.52
CA PRO A 61 -11.04 9.35 18.64
C PRO A 61 -11.30 10.33 19.80
N HIS A 62 -12.06 11.39 19.56
CA HIS A 62 -12.45 12.39 20.56
C HIS A 62 -13.83 12.13 21.19
N GLY A 63 -14.41 10.94 20.98
CA GLY A 63 -15.68 10.54 21.62
C GLY A 63 -16.94 11.20 21.05
N ARG A 64 -16.87 11.80 19.85
CA ARG A 64 -18.04 12.37 19.16
C ARG A 64 -18.74 11.35 18.26
N GLY A 65 -18.22 10.12 18.16
CA GLY A 65 -18.75 8.97 17.45
C GLY A 65 -19.50 8.01 18.38
N ASP A 66 -19.91 6.88 17.79
CA ASP A 66 -20.42 5.74 18.53
C ASP A 66 -19.28 4.98 19.22
N PHE A 67 -18.07 5.06 18.65
CA PHE A 67 -16.85 4.42 19.12
C PHE A 67 -15.65 5.36 19.01
N THR A 68 -14.66 5.17 19.90
CA THR A 68 -13.37 5.87 19.85
C THR A 68 -12.27 5.03 19.19
N SER A 69 -12.51 3.75 18.95
CA SER A 69 -11.59 2.78 18.36
C SER A 69 -12.22 2.13 17.13
N VAL A 70 -11.42 1.92 16.08
CA VAL A 70 -11.85 1.25 14.85
C VAL A 70 -12.15 -0.21 15.14
N GLN A 71 -11.30 -0.92 15.92
CA GLN A 71 -11.53 -2.32 16.28
C GLN A 71 -12.83 -2.50 17.08
N ALA A 72 -13.13 -1.58 18.00
CA ALA A 72 -14.38 -1.65 18.76
C ALA A 72 -15.62 -1.52 17.85
N ALA A 73 -15.57 -0.60 16.86
CA ALA A 73 -16.62 -0.44 15.86
C ALA A 73 -16.76 -1.67 14.97
N VAL A 74 -15.66 -2.25 14.51
CA VAL A 74 -15.64 -3.52 13.73
C VAL A 74 -16.30 -4.64 14.54
N THR A 75 -15.93 -4.77 15.81
CA THR A 75 -16.50 -5.81 16.70
C THR A 75 -18.00 -5.66 16.87
N ALA A 76 -18.48 -4.43 17.03
CA ALA A 76 -19.90 -4.10 17.19
C ALA A 76 -20.70 -4.19 15.88
N ALA A 77 -20.03 -4.07 14.72
CA ALA A 77 -20.67 -4.13 13.40
C ALA A 77 -21.05 -5.55 13.00
N THR A 78 -22.04 -6.12 13.67
CA THR A 78 -22.55 -7.47 13.38
C THR A 78 -23.38 -7.51 12.09
N GLY A 79 -23.35 -8.64 11.37
CA GLY A 79 -24.04 -8.84 10.09
C GLY A 79 -23.26 -8.31 8.90
N THR A 80 -23.84 -8.37 7.71
CA THR A 80 -23.25 -8.02 6.44
C THR A 80 -23.53 -6.57 6.02
N GLY A 81 -22.71 -6.01 5.12
CA GLY A 81 -22.95 -4.71 4.49
C GLY A 81 -22.89 -3.51 5.45
N ARG A 82 -22.16 -3.61 6.54
CA ARG A 82 -22.01 -2.51 7.51
C ARG A 82 -21.05 -1.45 7.01
N THR A 83 -21.36 -0.19 7.33
CA THR A 83 -20.50 0.96 7.00
C THR A 83 -19.93 1.57 8.26
N LEU A 84 -18.59 1.77 8.28
CA LEU A 84 -17.90 2.58 9.26
C LEU A 84 -17.52 3.92 8.61
N VAL A 85 -17.95 5.02 9.21
CA VAL A 85 -17.49 6.37 8.87
C VAL A 85 -16.50 6.79 9.94
N ILE A 86 -15.24 6.97 9.55
CA ILE A 86 -14.12 7.16 10.46
C ILE A 86 -13.66 8.63 10.38
N ALA A 87 -13.76 9.34 11.49
CA ALA A 87 -13.39 10.75 11.59
C ALA A 87 -11.87 10.95 11.41
N PRO A 88 -11.45 12.16 11.03
CA PRO A 88 -10.04 12.55 11.09
C PRO A 88 -9.41 12.25 12.44
N GLY A 89 -8.22 11.65 12.40
CA GLY A 89 -7.44 11.29 13.58
C GLY A 89 -6.47 10.16 13.33
N THR A 90 -5.58 9.92 14.28
CA THR A 90 -4.66 8.78 14.28
C THR A 90 -5.17 7.73 15.26
N TYR A 91 -5.43 6.55 14.75
CA TYR A 91 -5.90 5.38 15.46
C TYR A 91 -4.74 4.41 15.62
N ARG A 92 -4.10 4.43 16.80
CA ARG A 92 -2.96 3.54 17.08
C ARG A 92 -3.46 2.23 17.66
N GLU A 93 -3.79 1.31 16.79
CA GLU A 93 -4.35 0.01 17.14
C GLU A 93 -4.13 -1.01 16.03
N THR A 94 -4.15 -2.30 16.36
CA THR A 94 -4.26 -3.37 15.36
C THR A 94 -5.74 -3.67 15.12
N VAL A 95 -6.11 -3.88 13.85
CA VAL A 95 -7.51 -4.11 13.47
C VAL A 95 -7.66 -5.40 12.68
N LEU A 96 -8.59 -6.26 13.11
CA LEU A 96 -9.01 -7.45 12.39
C LEU A 96 -10.46 -7.31 11.94
N VAL A 97 -10.66 -7.31 10.61
CA VAL A 97 -11.97 -7.52 9.98
C VAL A 97 -12.07 -8.99 9.62
N ASP A 98 -12.68 -9.77 10.50
CA ASP A 98 -12.83 -11.21 10.31
C ASP A 98 -13.76 -11.57 9.12
N ALA A 99 -13.69 -12.83 8.66
CA ALA A 99 -14.42 -13.31 7.49
C ALA A 99 -15.97 -13.20 7.61
N GLY A 100 -16.49 -13.09 8.84
CA GLY A 100 -17.92 -12.89 9.08
C GLY A 100 -18.45 -11.49 8.75
N ARG A 101 -17.56 -10.52 8.45
CA ARG A 101 -17.91 -9.10 8.19
C ARG A 101 -18.09 -8.80 6.69
N THR A 102 -18.65 -9.73 5.94
CA THR A 102 -18.81 -9.62 4.48
C THR A 102 -19.50 -8.30 4.06
N GLY A 103 -18.94 -7.67 3.02
CA GLY A 103 -19.48 -6.43 2.45
C GLY A 103 -19.27 -5.19 3.31
N MET A 104 -18.36 -5.22 4.28
CA MET A 104 -18.10 -4.06 5.14
C MET A 104 -17.44 -2.94 4.34
N THR A 105 -17.89 -1.69 4.57
CA THR A 105 -17.36 -0.48 3.93
C THR A 105 -16.80 0.48 4.98
N TRP A 106 -15.57 0.94 4.77
CA TRP A 106 -14.92 1.98 5.58
C TRP A 106 -14.73 3.26 4.79
N ILE A 107 -15.05 4.40 5.39
CA ILE A 107 -14.98 5.70 4.74
C ILE A 107 -14.26 6.69 5.66
N GLY A 108 -13.12 7.21 5.24
CA GLY A 108 -12.50 8.37 5.89
C GLY A 108 -13.37 9.60 5.67
N ALA A 109 -13.87 10.19 6.76
CA ALA A 109 -14.95 11.17 6.72
C ALA A 109 -14.60 12.51 6.05
N SER A 110 -13.30 12.85 5.96
CA SER A 110 -12.84 14.10 5.32
C SER A 110 -12.79 14.02 3.79
N GLY A 111 -12.67 12.80 3.23
CA GLY A 111 -12.37 12.62 1.80
C GLY A 111 -10.89 12.84 1.45
N ASP A 112 -10.02 13.00 2.44
CA ASP A 112 -8.56 13.02 2.29
C ASP A 112 -7.96 11.89 3.13
N PRO A 113 -7.27 10.91 2.49
CA PRO A 113 -6.72 9.77 3.22
C PRO A 113 -5.66 10.16 4.26
N ARG A 114 -5.08 11.35 4.20
CA ARG A 114 -4.07 11.83 5.15
C ARG A 114 -4.67 12.18 6.51
N ASP A 115 -5.95 12.43 6.55
CA ASP A 115 -6.64 12.85 7.78
C ASP A 115 -7.06 11.68 8.66
N THR A 116 -7.26 10.49 8.08
CA THR A 116 -7.69 9.28 8.80
C THR A 116 -6.61 8.21 8.72
N VAL A 117 -5.87 8.00 9.80
CA VAL A 117 -4.69 7.13 9.84
C VAL A 117 -4.89 6.00 10.84
N ILE A 118 -4.82 4.75 10.38
CA ILE A 118 -4.76 3.56 11.22
C ILE A 118 -3.31 3.08 11.21
N VAL A 119 -2.64 3.03 12.38
CA VAL A 119 -1.21 2.77 12.47
C VAL A 119 -0.88 1.90 13.68
N TYR A 120 0.10 1.02 13.51
CA TYR A 120 0.75 0.29 14.58
C TYR A 120 2.21 -0.04 14.20
N ASP A 121 2.97 -0.64 15.13
CA ASP A 121 4.42 -0.86 15.02
C ASP A 121 4.87 -2.31 15.27
N ASN A 122 4.07 -3.30 14.90
CA ASN A 122 4.52 -4.68 14.95
C ASN A 122 5.39 -5.02 13.74
N ALA A 123 6.54 -5.68 13.98
CA ALA A 123 7.32 -6.34 12.94
C ALA A 123 7.27 -7.87 13.11
N ALA A 124 7.74 -8.59 12.10
CA ALA A 124 7.82 -10.06 12.16
C ALA A 124 8.64 -10.55 13.35
N GLY A 125 9.72 -9.85 13.68
CA GLY A 125 10.58 -10.17 14.82
C GLY A 125 10.11 -9.62 16.16
N THR A 126 9.04 -8.84 16.23
CA THR A 126 8.49 -8.31 17.48
C THR A 126 8.00 -9.45 18.36
N PRO A 127 8.42 -9.52 19.65
CA PRO A 127 7.94 -10.54 20.59
C PRO A 127 6.44 -10.44 20.84
N LYS A 128 5.75 -11.58 20.88
CA LYS A 128 4.32 -11.67 21.26
C LYS A 128 4.12 -11.89 22.74
N PRO A 129 3.04 -11.38 23.34
CA PRO A 129 2.56 -11.86 24.62
C PRO A 129 2.36 -13.39 24.58
N GLY A 130 2.95 -14.10 25.54
CA GLY A 130 2.88 -15.56 25.57
C GLY A 130 4.01 -16.30 24.83
N GLY A 131 4.96 -15.58 24.23
CA GLY A 131 6.18 -16.12 23.62
C GLY A 131 6.17 -16.21 22.11
N GLY A 132 7.36 -16.38 21.52
CA GLY A 132 7.58 -16.33 20.08
C GLY A 132 7.46 -14.91 19.51
N THR A 133 7.42 -14.81 18.18
CA THR A 133 7.32 -13.53 17.44
C THR A 133 6.07 -13.49 16.57
N TYR A 134 5.71 -12.30 16.09
CA TYR A 134 4.51 -12.14 15.24
C TYR A 134 4.63 -12.84 13.89
N GLY A 135 5.84 -12.92 13.31
CA GLY A 135 6.03 -13.30 11.91
C GLY A 135 5.41 -12.28 10.96
N THR A 136 5.72 -12.36 9.67
CA THR A 136 5.18 -11.42 8.66
C THR A 136 3.66 -11.30 8.73
N THR A 137 2.96 -12.43 8.75
CA THR A 137 1.49 -12.47 8.79
C THR A 137 0.90 -11.80 10.03
N GLY A 138 1.52 -11.98 11.19
CA GLY A 138 1.04 -11.42 12.46
C GLY A 138 1.44 -9.96 12.70
N SER A 139 2.37 -9.41 11.91
CA SER A 139 2.82 -8.02 12.04
C SER A 139 1.80 -6.99 11.54
N ALA A 140 0.77 -7.44 10.79
CA ALA A 140 -0.16 -6.53 10.12
C ALA A 140 -0.89 -5.59 11.10
N THR A 141 -0.80 -4.29 10.82
CA THR A 141 -1.61 -3.27 11.51
C THR A 141 -3.09 -3.51 11.27
N THR A 142 -3.48 -3.71 10.01
CA THR A 142 -4.86 -4.05 9.64
C THR A 142 -4.87 -5.36 8.86
N THR A 143 -5.74 -6.30 9.29
CA THR A 143 -6.01 -7.54 8.55
C THR A 143 -7.47 -7.57 8.12
N VAL A 144 -7.72 -7.78 6.82
CA VAL A 144 -9.05 -7.89 6.23
C VAL A 144 -9.23 -9.29 5.65
N GLN A 145 -10.08 -10.08 6.29
CA GLN A 145 -10.45 -11.44 5.87
C GLN A 145 -11.83 -11.50 5.20
N ALA A 146 -12.59 -10.43 5.35
CA ALA A 146 -13.97 -10.36 4.86
C ALA A 146 -14.02 -10.19 3.34
N ASP A 147 -14.90 -10.96 2.69
CA ASP A 147 -15.23 -10.78 1.28
C ASP A 147 -16.04 -9.49 1.05
N GLY A 148 -15.85 -8.87 -0.12
CA GLY A 148 -16.58 -7.67 -0.52
C GLY A 148 -16.22 -6.43 0.31
N PHE A 149 -15.09 -6.41 0.97
CA PHE A 149 -14.63 -5.26 1.75
C PHE A 149 -14.29 -4.06 0.87
N THR A 150 -14.70 -2.86 1.28
CA THR A 150 -14.35 -1.61 0.60
C THR A 150 -13.79 -0.60 1.59
N ALA A 151 -12.65 0.03 1.26
CA ALA A 151 -12.10 1.18 1.99
C ALA A 151 -11.93 2.37 1.07
N ARG A 152 -12.24 3.59 1.58
CA ARG A 152 -12.06 4.85 0.85
C ARG A 152 -11.46 5.91 1.76
N TRP A 153 -10.45 6.64 1.24
CA TRP A 153 -9.84 7.81 1.90
C TRP A 153 -9.28 7.51 3.31
N ILE A 154 -8.55 6.40 3.42
CA ILE A 154 -7.92 5.96 4.67
C ILE A 154 -6.44 5.70 4.43
N THR A 155 -5.60 6.09 5.39
CA THR A 155 -4.21 5.64 5.48
C THR A 155 -4.13 4.43 6.39
N PHE A 156 -3.55 3.35 5.88
CA PHE A 156 -3.08 2.19 6.62
C PHE A 156 -1.57 2.29 6.73
N ALA A 157 -1.03 2.23 7.94
CA ALA A 157 0.39 2.42 8.16
C ALA A 157 0.94 1.38 9.14
N ASN A 158 2.21 1.04 8.95
CA ASN A 158 3.04 0.40 9.96
C ASN A 158 4.29 1.26 10.12
N ASP A 159 4.46 1.84 11.30
CA ASP A 159 5.52 2.81 11.58
C ASP A 159 6.74 2.20 12.28
N TRP A 160 6.89 0.87 12.24
CA TRP A 160 8.07 0.19 12.75
C TRP A 160 9.31 0.55 11.90
N LEU A 161 10.37 1.02 12.57
CA LEU A 161 11.62 1.42 11.92
C LEU A 161 12.78 0.52 12.32
N ARG A 162 13.55 0.02 11.32
CA ARG A 162 14.76 -0.78 11.57
C ARG A 162 15.79 -0.07 12.44
N ALA A 163 15.93 1.25 12.23
CA ALA A 163 16.90 2.06 12.97
C ALA A 163 16.63 2.10 14.47
N ASP A 164 15.36 1.98 14.88
CA ASP A 164 14.96 1.99 16.29
C ASP A 164 15.10 0.60 16.94
N HIS A 165 15.33 -0.45 16.14
CA HIS A 165 15.37 -1.86 16.56
C HIS A 165 16.55 -2.62 15.94
N PRO A 166 17.79 -2.22 16.19
CA PRO A 166 18.98 -2.78 15.52
C PRO A 166 19.19 -4.28 15.80
N ASP A 167 18.67 -4.78 16.91
CA ASP A 167 18.82 -6.18 17.34
C ASP A 167 17.69 -7.09 16.80
N VAL A 168 16.69 -6.56 16.11
CA VAL A 168 15.55 -7.32 15.58
C VAL A 168 15.83 -7.76 14.15
N THR A 169 15.83 -9.08 13.91
CA THR A 169 16.14 -9.67 12.60
C THR A 169 14.92 -9.87 11.69
N GLY A 170 13.71 -9.96 12.22
CA GLY A 170 12.48 -10.06 11.44
C GLY A 170 11.89 -8.68 11.15
N THR A 171 12.31 -8.03 10.04
CA THR A 171 12.05 -6.61 9.74
C THR A 171 10.80 -6.38 8.88
N GLN A 172 10.07 -7.44 8.49
CA GLN A 172 8.80 -7.34 7.78
C GLN A 172 7.75 -6.69 8.69
N ALA A 173 7.08 -5.64 8.22
CA ALA A 173 6.17 -4.83 9.01
C ALA A 173 4.97 -4.38 8.17
N VAL A 174 3.91 -5.19 8.19
CA VAL A 174 2.77 -5.06 7.29
C VAL A 174 1.82 -3.95 7.76
N ALA A 175 1.51 -2.99 6.88
CA ALA A 175 0.49 -1.98 7.15
C ALA A 175 -0.93 -2.53 6.90
N LEU A 176 -1.13 -3.21 5.76
CA LEU A 176 -2.39 -3.87 5.44
C LEU A 176 -2.14 -5.29 4.92
N LYS A 177 -2.86 -6.28 5.46
CA LYS A 177 -3.02 -7.61 4.91
C LYS A 177 -4.46 -7.80 4.45
N ALA A 178 -4.69 -7.93 3.14
CA ALA A 178 -6.00 -8.18 2.55
C ALA A 178 -6.08 -9.63 2.04
N GLN A 179 -7.09 -10.39 2.48
CA GLN A 179 -7.22 -11.82 2.20
C GLN A 179 -8.57 -12.22 1.60
N GLY A 180 -9.63 -11.42 1.81
CA GLY A 180 -10.97 -11.71 1.28
C GLY A 180 -11.06 -11.48 -0.23
N ASP A 181 -11.98 -12.20 -0.90
CA ASP A 181 -12.33 -11.96 -2.29
C ASP A 181 -13.10 -10.65 -2.45
N ARG A 182 -12.94 -9.96 -3.57
CA ARG A 182 -13.57 -8.69 -3.92
C ARG A 182 -13.27 -7.56 -2.93
N GLY A 183 -11.99 -7.47 -2.48
CA GLY A 183 -11.51 -6.36 -1.68
C GLY A 183 -11.22 -5.12 -2.54
N ALA A 184 -11.86 -3.96 -2.28
CA ALA A 184 -11.66 -2.71 -3.00
C ALA A 184 -11.06 -1.61 -2.11
N PHE A 185 -9.98 -0.98 -2.58
CA PHE A 185 -9.30 0.12 -1.88
C PHE A 185 -9.19 1.31 -2.81
N LEU A 186 -9.88 2.39 -2.49
CA LEU A 186 -10.05 3.54 -3.38
C LEU A 186 -9.53 4.81 -2.69
N HIS A 187 -8.60 5.51 -3.34
CA HIS A 187 -7.98 6.71 -2.79
C HIS A 187 -7.36 6.50 -1.40
N CYS A 188 -6.81 5.32 -1.15
CA CYS A 188 -6.16 4.96 0.12
C CYS A 188 -4.65 5.20 0.06
N ARG A 189 -4.01 5.22 1.24
CA ARG A 189 -2.55 5.23 1.36
C ARG A 189 -2.11 4.04 2.19
N PHE A 190 -0.99 3.42 1.80
CA PHE A 190 -0.35 2.31 2.50
C PHE A 190 1.09 2.71 2.75
N LEU A 191 1.44 2.90 4.02
CA LEU A 191 2.72 3.45 4.44
C LEU A 191 3.46 2.45 5.31
N GLY A 192 4.70 2.18 4.96
CA GLY A 192 5.56 1.27 5.70
C GLY A 192 6.96 1.21 5.09
N HIS A 193 7.66 0.14 5.39
CA HIS A 193 9.00 -0.15 4.91
C HIS A 193 9.02 -1.49 4.18
N GLN A 194 9.57 -2.53 4.79
CA GLN A 194 9.55 -3.88 4.22
C GLN A 194 8.16 -4.50 4.39
N ASP A 195 7.62 -5.09 3.31
CA ASP A 195 6.35 -5.83 3.31
C ASP A 195 5.13 -4.95 3.62
N THR A 196 5.05 -3.70 3.14
CA THR A 196 4.00 -2.74 3.49
C THR A 196 2.59 -3.26 3.20
N LEU A 197 2.35 -3.81 2.00
CA LEU A 197 1.02 -4.19 1.52
C LEU A 197 0.98 -5.65 1.07
N TYR A 198 0.29 -6.48 1.84
CA TYR A 198 0.15 -7.90 1.64
C TYR A 198 -1.19 -8.22 0.97
N ALA A 199 -1.20 -8.33 -0.35
CA ALA A 199 -2.34 -8.77 -1.16
C ALA A 199 -2.36 -10.32 -1.19
N ASP A 200 -3.05 -10.93 -0.24
CA ASP A 200 -2.99 -12.37 0.04
C ASP A 200 -4.33 -13.09 -0.19
N THR A 201 -4.39 -14.35 0.12
CA THR A 201 -5.59 -15.19 0.17
C THR A 201 -5.73 -15.81 1.56
N MET A 202 -6.91 -16.33 1.88
CA MET A 202 -7.17 -16.97 3.19
C MET A 202 -6.36 -18.26 3.40
N ALA A 203 -6.03 -18.96 2.32
CA ALA A 203 -5.26 -20.21 2.34
C ALA A 203 -4.55 -20.42 1.01
N LEU A 204 -3.62 -21.35 0.93
CA LEU A 204 -2.82 -21.65 -0.26
C LEU A 204 -3.66 -22.03 -1.49
N GLY A 205 -4.76 -22.75 -1.29
CA GLY A 205 -5.69 -23.12 -2.38
C GLY A 205 -6.87 -22.18 -2.56
N ALA A 206 -6.93 -21.06 -1.82
CA ALA A 206 -7.99 -20.08 -1.95
C ALA A 206 -7.66 -19.06 -3.05
N PHE A 207 -8.71 -18.49 -3.62
CA PHE A 207 -8.64 -17.43 -4.63
C PHE A 207 -9.21 -16.14 -4.05
N ALA A 208 -8.56 -15.01 -4.34
CA ALA A 208 -9.05 -13.69 -3.95
C ALA A 208 -8.72 -12.65 -5.02
N ARG A 209 -9.70 -11.83 -5.39
CA ARG A 209 -9.57 -10.69 -6.27
C ARG A 209 -9.53 -9.41 -5.47
N GLN A 210 -8.60 -8.54 -5.81
CA GLN A 210 -8.43 -7.27 -5.12
C GLN A 210 -8.24 -6.14 -6.13
N TYR A 211 -8.81 -4.98 -5.84
CA TYR A 211 -8.74 -3.80 -6.68
C TYR A 211 -8.30 -2.58 -5.88
N TYR A 212 -7.24 -1.96 -6.35
CA TYR A 212 -6.65 -0.76 -5.77
C TYR A 212 -6.67 0.34 -6.81
N ALA A 213 -7.37 1.44 -6.55
CA ALA A 213 -7.45 2.55 -7.49
C ALA A 213 -7.11 3.89 -6.84
N HIS A 214 -6.30 4.68 -7.54
CA HIS A 214 -5.83 5.99 -7.08
C HIS A 214 -5.17 5.95 -5.70
N CYS A 215 -4.50 4.84 -5.39
CA CYS A 215 -3.84 4.62 -4.12
C CYS A 215 -2.37 5.08 -4.16
N HIS A 216 -1.86 5.43 -2.99
CA HIS A 216 -0.45 5.67 -2.75
C HIS A 216 0.12 4.53 -1.90
N VAL A 217 1.22 3.92 -2.34
CA VAL A 217 1.92 2.85 -1.61
C VAL A 217 3.37 3.23 -1.49
N GLU A 218 3.92 3.20 -0.29
CA GLU A 218 5.36 3.44 -0.10
C GLU A 218 6.02 2.36 0.76
N GLY A 219 7.29 2.12 0.48
CA GLY A 219 8.11 1.15 1.19
C GLY A 219 9.48 0.97 0.55
N ASP A 220 10.18 -0.05 1.01
CA ASP A 220 11.54 -0.33 0.52
C ASP A 220 11.69 -1.78 -0.01
N VAL A 221 11.54 -2.81 0.79
CA VAL A 221 11.78 -4.20 0.37
C VAL A 221 10.44 -4.93 0.22
N ASP A 222 10.17 -5.47 -0.99
CA ASP A 222 8.98 -6.28 -1.27
C ASP A 222 7.67 -5.63 -0.82
N PHE A 223 7.59 -4.30 -0.94
CA PHE A 223 6.56 -3.56 -0.24
C PHE A 223 5.14 -3.69 -0.84
N VAL A 224 5.01 -4.36 -1.99
CA VAL A 224 3.74 -4.87 -2.54
C VAL A 224 3.91 -6.36 -2.85
N PHE A 225 3.31 -7.22 -2.07
CA PHE A 225 3.55 -8.66 -2.18
C PHE A 225 2.29 -9.50 -1.95
N GLY A 226 2.38 -10.80 -2.22
CA GLY A 226 1.31 -11.77 -1.94
C GLY A 226 0.80 -12.51 -3.17
N ARG A 227 -0.25 -13.32 -2.96
CA ARG A 227 -0.73 -14.28 -3.96
C ARG A 227 -2.05 -13.95 -4.61
N ALA A 228 -2.76 -12.88 -4.15
CA ALA A 228 -4.05 -12.50 -4.70
C ALA A 228 -3.95 -12.14 -6.19
N THR A 229 -5.04 -12.29 -6.92
CA THR A 229 -5.26 -11.61 -8.19
C THR A 229 -5.55 -10.14 -7.89
N ALA A 230 -4.55 -9.27 -8.04
CA ALA A 230 -4.61 -7.88 -7.63
C ALA A 230 -4.42 -6.92 -8.81
N VAL A 231 -5.36 -6.00 -8.99
CA VAL A 231 -5.28 -4.94 -10.01
C VAL A 231 -4.99 -3.60 -9.34
N TRP A 232 -3.94 -2.95 -9.80
CA TRP A 232 -3.44 -1.65 -9.33
C TRP A 232 -3.64 -0.62 -10.42
N GLU A 233 -4.68 0.19 -10.36
CA GLU A 233 -5.02 1.14 -11.40
C GLU A 233 -4.83 2.58 -10.93
N HIS A 234 -4.07 3.39 -11.68
CA HIS A 234 -3.70 4.77 -11.31
C HIS A 234 -3.03 4.88 -9.94
N CYS A 235 -2.32 3.84 -9.50
CA CYS A 235 -1.62 3.83 -8.22
C CYS A 235 -0.24 4.46 -8.34
N HIS A 236 0.20 5.10 -7.25
CA HIS A 236 1.53 5.63 -7.10
C HIS A 236 2.32 4.79 -6.11
N PHE A 237 3.40 4.17 -6.57
CA PHE A 237 4.36 3.41 -5.76
C PHE A 237 5.58 4.29 -5.56
N ARG A 238 5.96 4.53 -4.29
CA ARG A 238 7.10 5.35 -3.92
C ARG A 238 8.12 4.51 -3.17
N THR A 239 9.33 4.37 -3.72
CA THR A 239 10.42 3.72 -3.01
C THR A 239 11.12 4.71 -2.09
N LEU A 240 11.41 4.27 -0.88
CA LEU A 240 12.05 5.08 0.16
C LEU A 240 13.58 5.04 0.04
N ASP A 241 14.26 6.04 0.57
CA ASP A 241 15.71 6.01 0.69
C ASP A 241 16.16 5.04 1.78
N ARG A 242 17.31 4.39 1.57
CA ARG A 242 17.92 3.40 2.46
C ARG A 242 19.34 3.83 2.83
N THR A 243 19.43 4.81 3.70
CA THR A 243 20.71 5.35 4.18
C THR A 243 21.54 4.36 4.99
N ASP A 244 20.95 3.24 5.40
CA ASP A 244 21.60 2.11 6.06
C ASP A 244 22.35 1.17 5.08
N LEU A 245 22.17 1.34 3.77
CA LEU A 245 22.82 0.56 2.72
C LEU A 245 23.80 1.40 1.92
N ALA A 246 24.98 0.83 1.65
CA ALA A 246 26.03 1.51 0.90
C ALA A 246 25.91 1.34 -0.63
N ALA A 247 25.12 0.35 -1.10
CA ALA A 247 25.03 -0.03 -2.52
C ALA A 247 23.68 -0.58 -2.91
N ALA A 248 23.34 -0.46 -4.20
CA ALA A 248 22.15 -1.07 -4.80
C ALA A 248 22.21 -2.62 -4.77
N PRO A 249 21.03 -3.30 -4.74
CA PRO A 249 19.72 -2.69 -4.67
C PRO A 249 19.31 -2.34 -3.24
N TYR A 250 18.59 -1.23 -3.08
CA TYR A 250 18.00 -0.86 -1.80
C TYR A 250 16.73 -1.67 -1.48
N GLY A 251 16.04 -2.15 -2.53
CA GLY A 251 14.85 -2.95 -2.36
C GLY A 251 14.12 -3.28 -3.67
N PHE A 252 12.86 -3.68 -3.50
CA PHE A 252 12.04 -4.24 -4.56
C PHE A 252 10.61 -3.71 -4.42
N VAL A 253 9.99 -3.28 -5.53
CA VAL A 253 8.61 -2.78 -5.49
C VAL A 253 7.63 -3.93 -5.30
N PHE A 254 7.73 -4.97 -6.14
CA PHE A 254 6.80 -6.10 -6.16
C PHE A 254 7.46 -7.43 -5.82
N ALA A 255 6.77 -8.23 -5.00
CA ALA A 255 7.13 -9.62 -4.72
C ALA A 255 5.89 -10.53 -4.80
N PRO A 256 5.32 -10.76 -6.01
CA PRO A 256 4.16 -11.62 -6.16
C PRO A 256 4.48 -13.07 -5.82
N SER A 257 3.43 -13.81 -5.37
CA SER A 257 3.49 -15.23 -4.99
C SER A 257 2.31 -16.02 -5.57
N THR A 258 1.88 -15.67 -6.79
CA THR A 258 0.69 -16.22 -7.43
C THR A 258 0.75 -17.73 -7.50
N ALA A 259 -0.33 -18.43 -7.12
CA ALA A 259 -0.41 -19.89 -7.24
C ALA A 259 -0.32 -20.33 -8.70
N ALA A 260 0.21 -21.53 -8.96
CA ALA A 260 0.34 -22.05 -10.32
C ALA A 260 -1.01 -22.22 -11.03
N ALA A 261 -2.07 -22.53 -10.27
CA ALA A 261 -3.42 -22.72 -10.78
C ALA A 261 -4.12 -21.41 -11.15
N ASP A 262 -3.67 -20.26 -10.59
CA ASP A 262 -4.32 -18.97 -10.84
C ASP A 262 -3.87 -18.41 -12.19
N PRO A 263 -4.82 -18.12 -13.10
CA PRO A 263 -4.50 -17.59 -14.42
C PRO A 263 -3.98 -16.14 -14.37
N HIS A 264 -4.30 -15.42 -13.30
CA HIS A 264 -4.00 -14.00 -13.10
C HIS A 264 -3.33 -13.75 -11.75
N GLY A 265 -2.35 -12.85 -11.74
CA GLY A 265 -1.65 -12.38 -10.54
C GLY A 265 -1.76 -10.86 -10.36
N HIS A 266 -0.63 -10.20 -10.15
CA HIS A 266 -0.59 -8.75 -10.05
C HIS A 266 -0.60 -8.08 -11.42
N LEU A 267 -1.47 -7.09 -11.60
CA LEU A 267 -1.58 -6.26 -12.80
C LEU A 267 -1.53 -4.78 -12.43
N VAL A 268 -0.50 -4.08 -12.86
CA VAL A 268 -0.36 -2.63 -12.70
C VAL A 268 -0.73 -1.94 -14.00
N ILE A 269 -1.71 -1.03 -13.96
CA ILE A 269 -2.21 -0.30 -15.12
C ILE A 269 -2.18 1.20 -14.86
N ARG A 270 -1.58 1.98 -15.77
CA ARG A 270 -1.57 3.44 -15.71
C ARG A 270 -1.06 4.00 -14.38
N GLY A 271 -0.11 3.27 -13.78
CA GLY A 271 0.50 3.62 -12.52
C GLY A 271 1.71 4.56 -12.67
N ARG A 272 2.33 4.83 -11.53
CA ARG A 272 3.58 5.58 -11.44
C ARG A 272 4.47 4.96 -10.37
N VAL A 273 5.76 4.76 -10.68
CA VAL A 273 6.80 4.41 -9.71
C VAL A 273 7.77 5.58 -9.59
N SER A 274 7.91 6.16 -8.40
CA SER A 274 8.90 7.19 -8.10
C SER A 274 9.84 6.73 -6.97
N SER A 275 10.98 7.39 -6.81
CA SER A 275 12.00 7.01 -5.85
C SER A 275 12.53 8.21 -5.09
N GLU A 276 12.85 8.01 -3.80
CA GLU A 276 13.70 8.90 -3.01
C GLU A 276 15.17 8.50 -3.09
N ALA A 277 15.45 7.24 -3.46
CA ALA A 277 16.80 6.72 -3.61
C ALA A 277 17.46 7.22 -4.91
N PRO A 278 18.78 7.10 -5.03
CA PRO A 278 19.48 7.40 -6.27
C PRO A 278 19.02 6.58 -7.47
N ASP A 279 19.38 6.98 -8.66
CA ASP A 279 19.02 6.31 -9.91
C ASP A 279 19.51 4.85 -9.94
N ALA A 280 18.66 3.94 -10.43
CA ALA A 280 18.91 2.50 -10.54
C ALA A 280 19.14 1.74 -9.21
N TYR A 281 18.72 2.30 -8.07
CA TYR A 281 18.90 1.65 -6.77
C TYR A 281 17.77 0.70 -6.39
N TYR A 282 16.68 0.65 -7.15
CA TYR A 282 15.56 -0.26 -6.91
C TYR A 282 15.32 -1.22 -8.07
N LYS A 283 14.94 -2.45 -7.76
CA LYS A 283 14.40 -3.41 -8.70
C LYS A 283 12.88 -3.27 -8.79
N LEU A 284 12.32 -3.53 -9.97
CA LEU A 284 10.86 -3.51 -10.16
C LEU A 284 10.21 -4.68 -9.46
N ALA A 285 10.79 -5.89 -9.56
CA ALA A 285 10.24 -7.06 -8.87
C ALA A 285 11.25 -8.19 -8.67
N ARG A 286 10.87 -9.09 -7.73
CA ARG A 286 11.43 -10.43 -7.58
C ARG A 286 10.31 -11.45 -7.26
N PRO A 287 10.40 -12.72 -7.71
CA PRO A 287 9.37 -13.70 -7.43
C PRO A 287 9.48 -14.21 -5.99
N TRP A 288 8.36 -14.24 -5.25
CA TRP A 288 8.29 -14.91 -3.98
C TRP A 288 7.65 -16.30 -4.13
N VAL A 289 8.45 -17.35 -3.97
CA VAL A 289 8.00 -18.74 -3.92
C VAL A 289 8.21 -19.23 -2.51
N PRO A 290 7.17 -19.26 -1.66
CA PRO A 290 7.29 -19.62 -0.26
C PRO A 290 7.54 -21.12 -0.10
N SER A 291 8.22 -21.53 0.98
CA SER A 291 8.46 -22.95 1.30
C SER A 291 7.17 -23.75 1.50
N SER A 292 6.08 -23.08 1.85
CA SER A 292 4.74 -23.68 1.98
C SER A 292 4.05 -23.97 0.65
N ASP A 293 4.53 -23.37 -0.46
CA ASP A 293 4.00 -23.61 -1.81
C ASP A 293 5.13 -23.45 -2.84
N THR A 294 5.96 -24.47 -2.95
CA THR A 294 7.09 -24.49 -3.91
C THR A 294 6.65 -24.60 -5.37
N THR A 295 5.35 -24.79 -5.63
CA THR A 295 4.77 -24.86 -6.97
C THR A 295 4.28 -23.49 -7.47
N ALA A 296 4.29 -22.45 -6.64
CA ALA A 296 3.85 -21.11 -7.01
C ALA A 296 4.56 -20.63 -8.29
N ARG A 297 3.81 -19.94 -9.15
CA ARG A 297 4.27 -19.35 -10.41
C ARG A 297 3.96 -17.85 -10.39
N PRO A 298 4.77 -17.06 -9.65
CA PRO A 298 4.59 -15.63 -9.51
C PRO A 298 4.28 -14.91 -10.81
N MET A 299 3.25 -14.04 -10.82
CA MET A 299 2.84 -13.30 -12.00
C MET A 299 2.76 -11.81 -11.72
N LEU A 300 3.42 -11.03 -12.55
CA LEU A 300 3.35 -9.58 -12.56
C LEU A 300 3.27 -9.07 -13.99
N THR A 301 2.26 -8.28 -14.28
CA THR A 301 2.20 -7.48 -15.51
C THR A 301 2.18 -6.00 -15.16
N VAL A 302 3.13 -5.23 -15.68
CA VAL A 302 3.17 -3.77 -15.52
C VAL A 302 2.97 -3.15 -16.90
N ARG A 303 1.91 -2.34 -17.06
CA ARG A 303 1.60 -1.74 -18.34
C ARG A 303 1.15 -0.30 -18.27
N ASP A 304 1.46 0.44 -19.34
CA ASP A 304 1.07 1.86 -19.50
C ASP A 304 1.44 2.71 -18.26
N THR A 305 2.54 2.35 -17.59
CA THR A 305 2.98 2.86 -16.29
C THR A 305 4.26 3.69 -16.46
N TRP A 306 4.37 4.80 -15.73
CA TRP A 306 5.59 5.57 -15.69
C TRP A 306 6.55 5.01 -14.62
N LEU A 307 7.75 4.61 -15.03
CA LEU A 307 8.80 4.12 -14.15
C LEU A 307 9.90 5.18 -14.04
N GLY A 308 10.12 5.67 -12.82
CA GLY A 308 11.12 6.69 -12.51
C GLY A 308 12.56 6.20 -12.59
N PRO A 309 13.54 7.12 -12.51
CA PRO A 309 14.95 6.79 -12.66
C PRO A 309 15.50 5.89 -11.54
N GLY A 310 14.87 5.87 -10.37
CA GLY A 310 15.27 4.97 -9.27
C GLY A 310 15.12 3.47 -9.60
N ILE A 311 14.33 3.11 -10.61
CA ILE A 311 14.23 1.71 -11.09
C ILE A 311 15.38 1.40 -12.02
N ASP A 312 16.10 0.32 -11.74
CA ASP A 312 17.15 -0.21 -12.60
C ASP A 312 16.58 -0.63 -13.96
N ALA A 313 16.91 0.13 -14.99
CA ALA A 313 16.41 -0.12 -16.35
C ALA A 313 17.10 -1.33 -17.02
N VAL A 314 18.32 -1.69 -16.59
CA VAL A 314 19.12 -2.77 -17.17
C VAL A 314 18.71 -4.14 -16.64
N THR A 315 18.51 -4.23 -15.31
CA THR A 315 18.15 -5.48 -14.61
C THR A 315 17.02 -5.22 -13.62
N PRO A 316 15.80 -4.92 -14.09
CA PRO A 316 14.68 -4.55 -13.20
C PRO A 316 14.14 -5.73 -12.39
N TYR A 317 14.47 -6.95 -12.78
CA TYR A 317 14.08 -8.16 -12.09
C TYR A 317 15.28 -8.91 -11.55
N THR A 318 15.11 -9.59 -10.42
CA THR A 318 16.14 -10.45 -9.83
C THR A 318 15.50 -11.64 -9.12
N ASP A 319 16.29 -12.64 -8.79
CA ASP A 319 15.82 -13.82 -8.07
C ASP A 319 15.72 -13.52 -6.56
N MET A 320 14.67 -14.01 -5.92
CA MET A 320 14.64 -14.11 -4.46
C MET A 320 15.38 -15.38 -4.00
N SER A 321 15.34 -16.44 -4.84
CA SER A 321 16.02 -17.71 -4.60
C SER A 321 16.53 -18.27 -5.92
N ALA A 322 17.75 -18.78 -5.93
CA ALA A 322 18.36 -19.39 -7.12
C ALA A 322 17.57 -20.61 -7.66
N SER A 323 16.79 -21.29 -6.83
CA SER A 323 15.93 -22.40 -7.25
C SER A 323 14.68 -21.95 -8.03
N HIS A 324 14.32 -20.67 -7.95
CA HIS A 324 13.14 -20.12 -8.60
C HIS A 324 13.51 -18.82 -9.35
N PRO A 325 14.27 -18.92 -10.46
CA PRO A 325 14.71 -17.75 -11.20
C PRO A 325 13.53 -16.98 -11.77
N TRP A 326 13.64 -15.65 -11.80
CA TRP A 326 12.57 -14.76 -12.26
C TRP A 326 12.22 -15.03 -13.74
N GLN A 327 13.19 -15.44 -14.56
CA GLN A 327 12.97 -15.78 -15.98
C GLN A 327 12.01 -16.97 -16.18
N ALA A 328 11.89 -17.84 -15.17
CA ALA A 328 10.94 -18.95 -15.19
C ALA A 328 9.53 -18.53 -14.71
N GLN A 329 9.33 -17.27 -14.32
CA GLN A 329 8.07 -16.77 -13.80
C GLN A 329 7.29 -15.98 -14.87
N ARG A 330 6.07 -15.55 -14.51
CA ARG A 330 5.13 -14.89 -15.43
C ARG A 330 5.25 -13.36 -15.32
N PHE A 331 6.47 -12.82 -15.52
CA PHE A 331 6.71 -11.38 -15.48
C PHE A 331 6.68 -10.80 -16.90
N ALA A 332 5.96 -9.70 -17.10
CA ALA A 332 5.84 -9.04 -18.39
C ALA A 332 5.55 -7.54 -18.25
N GLU A 333 5.94 -6.80 -19.28
CA GLU A 333 5.73 -5.37 -19.39
C GLU A 333 5.03 -5.00 -20.71
N TYR A 334 4.33 -3.86 -20.73
CA TYR A 334 3.77 -3.33 -21.97
C TYR A 334 3.64 -1.81 -21.94
N ARG A 335 4.26 -1.13 -22.92
CA ARG A 335 4.14 0.31 -23.13
C ARG A 335 4.43 1.17 -21.89
N ASN A 336 5.30 0.72 -20.99
CA ASN A 336 5.77 1.54 -19.89
C ASN A 336 6.62 2.70 -20.40
N THR A 337 6.65 3.80 -19.66
CA THR A 337 7.36 5.03 -19.99
C THR A 337 8.26 5.48 -18.85
N GLY A 338 9.10 6.47 -19.10
CA GLY A 338 10.02 7.03 -18.11
C GLY A 338 11.41 6.39 -18.13
N PRO A 339 12.36 6.98 -17.38
CA PRO A 339 13.78 6.55 -17.40
C PRO A 339 13.98 5.08 -16.97
N GLY A 340 13.23 4.64 -15.96
CA GLY A 340 13.28 3.25 -15.46
C GLY A 340 12.61 2.23 -16.39
N ALA A 341 11.95 2.66 -17.48
CA ALA A 341 11.28 1.78 -18.44
C ALA A 341 12.09 1.54 -19.72
N VAL A 342 13.27 2.13 -19.85
CA VAL A 342 14.10 2.00 -21.07
C VAL A 342 14.56 0.56 -21.24
N VAL A 343 14.25 -0.05 -22.37
CA VAL A 343 14.64 -1.44 -22.71
C VAL A 343 16.01 -1.42 -23.37
N THR A 344 17.06 -1.54 -22.57
CA THR A 344 18.45 -1.63 -23.06
C THR A 344 18.89 -3.08 -23.29
N VAL A 345 18.37 -4.00 -22.47
CA VAL A 345 18.63 -5.45 -22.55
C VAL A 345 17.29 -6.17 -22.63
N PRO A 346 16.78 -6.48 -23.83
CA PRO A 346 15.44 -7.07 -24.02
C PRO A 346 15.21 -8.37 -23.25
N GLN A 347 16.26 -9.17 -23.03
CA GLN A 347 16.19 -10.44 -22.29
C GLN A 347 15.85 -10.22 -20.81
N ASN A 348 16.16 -9.04 -20.26
CA ASN A 348 15.90 -8.69 -18.87
C ASN A 348 14.52 -8.03 -18.68
N ARG A 349 13.80 -7.73 -19.78
CA ARG A 349 12.52 -6.99 -19.74
C ARG A 349 11.51 -7.60 -20.72
N PRO A 350 10.87 -8.72 -20.39
CA PRO A 350 9.88 -9.36 -21.26
C PRO A 350 8.75 -8.40 -21.63
N GLN A 351 8.58 -8.13 -22.92
CA GLN A 351 7.55 -7.24 -23.45
C GLN A 351 6.40 -8.06 -24.05
N LEU A 352 5.15 -7.71 -23.69
CA LEU A 352 3.97 -8.28 -24.34
C LEU A 352 3.82 -7.73 -25.75
N THR A 353 3.37 -8.58 -26.67
CA THR A 353 2.81 -8.13 -27.94
C THR A 353 1.46 -7.42 -27.71
N ALA A 354 0.97 -6.67 -28.69
CA ALA A 354 -0.34 -6.03 -28.62
C ALA A 354 -1.48 -7.05 -28.42
N ALA A 355 -1.38 -8.24 -29.04
CA ALA A 355 -2.36 -9.30 -28.86
C ALA A 355 -2.36 -9.87 -27.44
N GLN A 356 -1.20 -10.10 -26.85
CA GLN A 356 -1.08 -10.55 -25.45
C GLN A 356 -1.57 -9.47 -24.46
N ALA A 357 -1.22 -8.21 -24.72
CA ALA A 357 -1.64 -7.09 -23.88
C ALA A 357 -3.17 -6.85 -23.92
N ALA A 358 -3.86 -7.25 -24.99
CA ALA A 358 -5.30 -7.17 -25.09
C ALA A 358 -6.03 -8.04 -24.05
N SER A 359 -5.40 -9.11 -23.55
CA SER A 359 -5.94 -9.95 -22.46
C SER A 359 -5.44 -9.56 -21.08
N ALA A 360 -4.43 -8.70 -20.95
CA ALA A 360 -3.94 -8.21 -19.68
C ALA A 360 -4.72 -6.95 -19.25
N THR A 361 -5.99 -7.11 -18.91
CA THR A 361 -6.92 -6.05 -18.54
C THR A 361 -7.51 -6.29 -17.15
N ARG A 362 -8.03 -5.23 -16.51
CA ARG A 362 -8.72 -5.37 -15.22
C ARG A 362 -9.96 -6.25 -15.35
N GLU A 363 -10.67 -6.17 -16.47
CA GLU A 363 -11.85 -6.99 -16.77
C GLU A 363 -11.48 -8.49 -16.81
N ALA A 364 -10.36 -8.84 -17.44
CA ALA A 364 -9.88 -10.22 -17.48
C ALA A 364 -9.45 -10.74 -16.09
N HIS A 365 -8.82 -9.87 -15.27
CA HIS A 365 -8.36 -10.24 -13.93
C HIS A 365 -9.50 -10.34 -12.91
N LEU A 366 -10.49 -9.45 -12.98
CA LEU A 366 -11.54 -9.36 -11.98
C LEU A 366 -12.87 -10.03 -12.40
N GLY A 367 -12.99 -10.44 -13.67
CA GLY A 367 -14.12 -11.21 -14.20
C GLY A 367 -15.44 -10.44 -14.08
N ASP A 368 -16.40 -11.05 -13.38
CA ASP A 368 -17.73 -10.49 -13.14
C ASP A 368 -17.80 -9.32 -12.16
N TRP A 369 -16.69 -9.03 -11.46
CA TRP A 369 -16.64 -7.97 -10.47
C TRP A 369 -16.03 -6.69 -11.07
N ALA A 370 -16.79 -5.57 -11.03
CA ALA A 370 -16.44 -4.32 -11.68
C ALA A 370 -16.38 -3.13 -10.70
N PRO A 371 -15.45 -3.14 -9.72
CA PRO A 371 -15.39 -2.13 -8.65
C PRO A 371 -15.05 -0.72 -9.17
N TRP A 372 -14.44 -0.59 -10.34
CA TRP A 372 -14.15 0.71 -10.97
C TRP A 372 -15.37 1.53 -11.37
N ARG A 373 -16.56 0.94 -11.37
CA ARG A 373 -17.82 1.67 -11.61
C ARG A 373 -18.25 2.50 -10.41
N GLU A 374 -17.63 2.28 -9.28
CA GLU A 374 -17.89 2.96 -8.01
C GLU A 374 -16.82 4.02 -7.66
N CYS A 375 -15.80 4.19 -8.52
CA CYS A 375 -14.71 5.15 -8.34
C CYS A 375 -15.12 6.58 -8.70
#